data_6bb4889cd6b50f98224a8f5ec5eee89b
#
_entry.id   6bb4889cd6b50f98224a8f5ec5eee89b
#
_cell.length_a   1.000
_cell.length_b   1.000
_cell.length_c   1.000
_cell.angle_alpha   90.00
_cell.angle_beta   90.00
_cell.angle_gamma   90.00
#
_symmetry.space_group_name_H-M   'P 1'
#
loop_
_entity.id
_entity.type
_entity.pdbx_description
1 polymer ?
#
loop_
_entity_poly.entity_id
_entity_poly.type
_entity_poly.pdbx_seq_one_letter_code
_entity_poly.pdbx_strand_id
1 'polypeptide(L)'
;EGTTNVYPCNLEETLYIFGEKGTVKAGGHSVNIIEEWIFADQIDDPETIKAQFQENPPNIYGFGHKPLYADMIAAINNNRQPYIDAQAGRRAVELVLAIYKSAYTGERVQLPLDKCSTLDFIGRFS
;
A
#
# COMPACT_ATOMS: atom_id res chain seq x y z
N GLU A 1 4.74 9.14 7.08
CA GLU A 1 5.31 8.82 8.39
C GLU A 1 5.07 7.35 8.70
N GLY A 2 6.05 6.66 9.31
CA GLY A 2 5.93 5.28 9.74
C GLY A 2 6.73 5.07 11.02
N THR A 3 6.15 4.35 11.98
CA THR A 3 6.81 4.03 13.25
C THR A 3 6.33 2.69 13.78
N THR A 4 7.22 1.99 14.46
CA THR A 4 6.91 0.79 15.24
C THR A 4 6.80 1.09 16.74
N ASN A 5 7.02 2.33 17.14
CA ASN A 5 6.98 2.80 18.53
C ASN A 5 5.56 3.20 18.94
N VAL A 6 4.59 2.31 18.72
CA VAL A 6 3.19 2.55 19.07
C VAL A 6 2.79 1.61 20.21
N TYR A 7 2.36 2.17 21.32
CA TYR A 7 1.95 1.42 22.50
C TYR A 7 0.41 1.49 22.68
N PRO A 8 -0.25 0.40 23.04
CA PRO A 8 0.26 -0.98 23.29
C PRO A 8 0.30 -1.87 22.05
N CYS A 9 -0.20 -1.39 20.91
CA CYS A 9 -0.29 -2.12 19.64
C CYS A 9 -0.38 -1.13 18.47
N ASN A 10 -0.35 -1.63 17.25
CA ASN A 10 -0.58 -0.79 16.06
C ASN A 10 -1.86 0.04 16.22
N LEU A 11 -1.75 1.31 15.89
CA LEU A 11 -2.88 2.24 15.96
C LEU A 11 -3.71 2.15 14.68
N GLU A 12 -3.10 2.46 13.56
CA GLU A 12 -3.72 2.44 12.25
C GLU A 12 -2.70 2.37 11.12
N GLU A 13 -3.15 1.99 9.95
CA GLU A 13 -2.45 2.17 8.69
C GLU A 13 -3.31 3.06 7.81
N THR A 14 -2.79 4.21 7.40
CA THR A 14 -3.59 5.23 6.71
C THR A 14 -2.91 5.66 5.41
N LEU A 15 -3.71 5.76 4.34
CA LEU A 15 -3.30 6.29 3.04
C LEU A 15 -4.23 7.42 2.63
N TYR A 16 -3.67 8.58 2.36
CA TYR A 16 -4.37 9.71 1.75
C TYR A 16 -3.97 9.86 0.30
N ILE A 17 -4.95 9.99 -0.59
CA ILE A 17 -4.73 10.31 -2.00
C ILE A 17 -5.45 11.62 -2.30
N PHE A 18 -4.69 12.63 -2.65
CA PHE A 18 -5.20 13.94 -3.06
C PHE A 18 -4.97 14.10 -4.56
N GLY A 19 -6.03 13.92 -5.33
CA GLY A 19 -6.01 14.11 -6.77
C GLY A 19 -6.68 15.42 -7.18
N GLU A 20 -6.48 15.84 -8.42
CA GLU A 20 -7.08 17.05 -8.98
C GLU A 20 -8.61 17.05 -8.94
N LYS A 21 -9.22 15.87 -9.06
CA LYS A 21 -10.67 15.68 -9.14
C LYS A 21 -11.26 14.81 -8.06
N GLY A 22 -10.47 14.46 -7.04
CA GLY A 22 -10.98 13.63 -5.97
C GLY A 22 -10.00 13.43 -4.83
N THR A 23 -10.56 13.04 -3.70
CA THR A 23 -9.83 12.72 -2.48
C THR A 23 -10.31 11.38 -1.95
N VAL A 24 -9.36 10.50 -1.65
CA VAL A 24 -9.63 9.23 -1.00
C VAL A 24 -8.82 9.13 0.28
N LYS A 25 -9.46 8.68 1.36
CA LYS A 25 -8.79 8.27 2.59
C LYS A 25 -9.12 6.82 2.86
N ALA A 26 -8.09 5.99 2.88
CA ALA A 26 -8.17 4.62 3.35
C ALA A 26 -7.47 4.52 4.71
N GLY A 27 -8.05 3.78 5.63
CA GLY A 27 -7.56 3.63 6.99
C GLY A 27 -7.88 2.25 7.58
N GLY A 28 -7.97 2.18 8.90
CA GLY A 28 -8.17 0.93 9.64
C GLY A 28 -6.86 0.22 9.98
N HIS A 29 -6.95 -0.99 10.48
CA HIS A 29 -5.80 -1.75 10.97
C HIS A 29 -4.91 -2.32 9.85
N SER A 30 -5.39 -2.32 8.59
CA SER A 30 -4.71 -2.92 7.43
C SER A 30 -5.08 -2.20 6.13
N VAL A 31 -5.30 -0.90 6.17
CA VAL A 31 -5.78 -0.08 5.03
C VAL A 31 -7.03 -0.69 4.38
N ASN A 32 -7.93 -1.18 5.21
CA ASN A 32 -9.09 -1.98 4.80
C ASN A 32 -10.43 -1.25 4.91
N ILE A 33 -10.41 -0.03 5.43
CA ILE A 33 -11.59 0.83 5.57
C ILE A 33 -11.46 2.02 4.63
N ILE A 34 -12.51 2.33 3.88
CA ILE A 34 -12.62 3.58 3.13
C ILE A 34 -13.31 4.60 4.03
N GLU A 35 -12.56 5.59 4.47
CA GLU A 35 -13.06 6.66 5.34
C GLU A 35 -13.59 7.86 4.55
N GLU A 36 -12.90 8.21 3.44
CA GLU A 36 -13.33 9.27 2.53
C GLU A 36 -13.29 8.79 1.08
N TRP A 37 -14.36 9.12 0.34
CA TRP A 37 -14.50 8.85 -1.09
C TRP A 37 -15.20 10.03 -1.74
N ILE A 38 -14.45 11.00 -2.20
CA ILE A 38 -14.97 12.29 -2.69
C ILE A 38 -14.44 12.53 -4.09
N PHE A 39 -15.35 12.66 -5.07
CA PHE A 39 -15.00 12.95 -6.46
C PHE A 39 -15.88 14.05 -7.04
N ALA A 40 -15.30 14.88 -7.90
CA ALA A 40 -15.97 16.02 -8.51
C ALA A 40 -17.13 15.60 -9.45
N ASP A 41 -17.01 14.45 -10.08
CA ASP A 41 -17.99 13.92 -11.03
C ASP A 41 -19.16 13.16 -10.36
N GLN A 42 -19.01 12.81 -9.10
CA GLN A 42 -20.03 12.12 -8.29
C GLN A 42 -20.63 10.85 -8.97
N ILE A 43 -19.83 10.13 -9.73
CA ILE A 43 -20.26 8.90 -10.42
C ILE A 43 -20.64 7.82 -9.40
N ASP A 44 -19.85 7.70 -8.34
CA ASP A 44 -20.08 6.75 -7.27
C ASP A 44 -20.77 7.44 -6.08
N ASP A 45 -21.72 6.74 -5.44
CA ASP A 45 -22.26 7.17 -4.15
C ASP A 45 -21.24 6.88 -3.02
N PRO A 46 -20.69 7.92 -2.36
CA PRO A 46 -19.68 7.76 -1.33
C PRO A 46 -20.09 6.84 -0.19
N GLU A 47 -21.34 6.89 0.23
CA GLU A 47 -21.82 6.08 1.35
C GLU A 47 -21.92 4.59 0.96
N THR A 48 -22.32 4.31 -0.27
CA THR A 48 -22.33 2.94 -0.81
C THR A 48 -20.91 2.37 -0.88
N ILE A 49 -19.95 3.15 -1.35
CA ILE A 49 -18.53 2.71 -1.42
C ILE A 49 -17.98 2.49 -0.02
N LYS A 50 -18.17 3.44 0.89
CA LYS A 50 -17.71 3.28 2.29
C LYS A 50 -18.30 2.04 2.95
N ALA A 51 -19.61 1.80 2.79
CA ALA A 51 -20.29 0.67 3.39
C ALA A 51 -19.72 -0.71 2.95
N GLN A 52 -19.17 -0.79 1.74
CA GLN A 52 -18.55 -2.01 1.24
C GLN A 52 -17.19 -2.33 1.91
N PHE A 53 -16.53 -1.32 2.50
CA PHE A 53 -15.17 -1.43 3.03
C PHE A 53 -15.11 -0.93 4.49
N GLN A 54 -15.87 -1.60 5.37
CA GLN A 54 -15.94 -1.28 6.80
C GLN A 54 -15.49 -2.41 7.71
N GLU A 55 -15.06 -3.54 7.13
CA GLU A 55 -14.71 -4.71 7.91
C GLU A 55 -13.23 -4.71 8.28
N ASN A 56 -12.94 -4.68 9.59
CA ASN A 56 -11.60 -4.89 10.09
C ASN A 56 -11.26 -6.38 10.06
N PRO A 57 -10.12 -6.75 9.48
CA PRO A 57 -9.68 -8.14 9.48
C PRO A 57 -9.26 -8.58 10.89
N PRO A 58 -9.27 -9.90 11.17
CA PRO A 58 -8.90 -10.42 12.48
C PRO A 58 -7.42 -10.27 12.82
N ASN A 59 -6.61 -9.86 11.85
CA ASN A 59 -5.17 -9.64 12.00
C ASN A 59 -4.67 -8.63 10.95
N ILE A 60 -3.41 -8.20 11.09
CA ILE A 60 -2.76 -7.19 10.23
C ILE A 60 -2.57 -7.61 8.76
N TYR A 61 -2.76 -8.88 8.42
CA TYR A 61 -2.59 -9.34 7.03
C TYR A 61 -3.78 -9.05 6.14
N GLY A 62 -4.91 -8.63 6.71
CA GLY A 62 -6.10 -8.28 5.94
C GLY A 62 -6.72 -9.45 5.17
N PHE A 63 -7.57 -9.12 4.21
CA PHE A 63 -8.26 -10.09 3.35
C PHE A 63 -7.64 -10.24 1.95
N GLY A 64 -6.59 -9.47 1.65
CA GLY A 64 -6.02 -9.35 0.30
C GLY A 64 -5.33 -10.59 -0.26
N HIS A 65 -4.82 -11.48 0.60
CA HIS A 65 -4.08 -12.66 0.15
C HIS A 65 -4.96 -13.64 -0.65
N LYS A 66 -6.18 -13.89 -0.19
CA LYS A 66 -7.08 -14.85 -0.85
C LYS A 66 -7.41 -14.46 -2.31
N PRO A 67 -7.87 -13.24 -2.60
CA PRO A 67 -8.10 -12.82 -3.99
C PRO A 67 -6.81 -12.76 -4.82
N LEU A 68 -5.67 -12.40 -4.21
CA LEU A 68 -4.37 -12.38 -4.90
C LEU A 68 -3.99 -13.78 -5.41
N TYR A 69 -4.07 -14.80 -4.55
CA TYR A 69 -3.78 -16.18 -4.96
C TYR A 69 -4.81 -16.72 -5.96
N ALA A 70 -6.08 -16.40 -5.78
CA ALA A 70 -7.12 -16.80 -6.72
C ALA A 70 -6.88 -16.22 -8.13
N ASP A 71 -6.48 -14.95 -8.22
CA ASP A 71 -6.12 -14.31 -9.49
C ASP A 71 -4.87 -14.94 -10.11
N MET A 72 -3.84 -15.22 -9.32
CA MET A 72 -2.63 -15.89 -9.81
C MET A 72 -2.94 -17.27 -10.40
N ILE A 73 -3.75 -18.09 -9.72
CA ILE A 73 -4.18 -19.40 -10.21
C ILE A 73 -4.98 -19.25 -11.51
N ALA A 74 -5.92 -18.31 -11.54
CA ALA A 74 -6.71 -18.03 -12.73
C ALA A 74 -5.83 -17.52 -13.89
N ALA A 75 -4.83 -16.72 -13.63
CA ALA A 75 -3.88 -16.23 -14.61
C ALA A 75 -3.09 -17.38 -15.26
N ILE A 76 -2.59 -18.31 -14.45
CA ILE A 76 -1.88 -19.51 -14.93
C ILE A 76 -2.80 -20.36 -15.81
N ASN A 77 -4.00 -20.68 -15.33
CA ASN A 77 -4.94 -21.54 -16.02
C ASN A 77 -5.43 -20.95 -17.36
N ASN A 78 -5.51 -19.64 -17.45
CA ASN A 78 -5.99 -18.93 -18.64
C ASN A 78 -4.87 -18.30 -19.48
N ASN A 79 -3.60 -18.59 -19.16
CA ASN A 79 -2.42 -18.06 -19.84
C ASN A 79 -2.47 -16.54 -20.03
N ARG A 80 -2.84 -15.81 -18.98
CA ARG A 80 -2.86 -14.34 -18.92
C ARG A 80 -1.93 -13.82 -17.83
N GLN A 81 -1.67 -12.52 -17.86
CA GLN A 81 -0.95 -11.86 -16.76
C GLN A 81 -1.86 -11.78 -15.51
N PRO A 82 -1.31 -11.98 -14.31
CA PRO A 82 -2.03 -11.69 -13.08
C PRO A 82 -2.19 -10.19 -12.89
N TYR A 83 -3.17 -9.79 -12.09
CA TYR A 83 -3.40 -8.38 -11.75
C TYR A 83 -2.19 -7.75 -11.02
N ILE A 84 -1.58 -8.50 -10.12
CA ILE A 84 -0.31 -8.13 -9.48
C ILE A 84 0.79 -9.01 -10.05
N ASP A 85 1.59 -8.46 -10.94
CA ASP A 85 2.73 -9.12 -11.57
C ASP A 85 4.05 -8.87 -10.83
N ALA A 86 5.13 -9.47 -11.33
CA ALA A 86 6.47 -9.29 -10.77
C ALA A 86 6.95 -7.83 -10.82
N GLN A 87 6.51 -7.05 -11.82
CA GLN A 87 6.87 -5.63 -11.92
C GLN A 87 6.16 -4.80 -10.84
N ALA A 88 4.90 -5.13 -10.53
CA ALA A 88 4.19 -4.50 -9.43
C ALA A 88 4.87 -4.79 -8.08
N GLY A 89 5.25 -6.05 -7.85
CA GLY A 89 6.03 -6.44 -6.67
C GLY A 89 7.37 -5.70 -6.58
N ARG A 90 8.10 -5.62 -7.69
CA ARG A 90 9.36 -4.87 -7.75
C ARG A 90 9.16 -3.40 -7.38
N ARG A 91 8.13 -2.73 -7.92
CA ARG A 91 7.86 -1.31 -7.59
C ARG A 91 7.59 -1.09 -6.10
N ALA A 92 6.88 -2.01 -5.45
CA ALA A 92 6.64 -1.93 -4.01
C ALA A 92 7.95 -2.02 -3.20
N VAL A 93 8.82 -2.98 -3.53
CA VAL A 93 10.15 -3.12 -2.90
C VAL A 93 11.02 -1.89 -3.17
N GLU A 94 10.98 -1.36 -4.39
CA GLU A 94 11.73 -0.16 -4.78
C GLU A 94 11.34 1.06 -3.93
N LEU A 95 10.05 1.24 -3.64
CA LEU A 95 9.59 2.31 -2.73
C LEU A 95 10.18 2.16 -1.32
N VAL A 96 10.19 0.96 -0.78
CA VAL A 96 10.79 0.68 0.53
C VAL A 96 12.27 1.02 0.54
N LEU A 97 13.00 0.59 -0.49
CA LEU A 97 14.44 0.90 -0.63
C LEU A 97 14.69 2.41 -0.82
N ALA A 98 13.81 3.11 -1.52
CA ALA A 98 13.88 4.56 -1.66
C ALA A 98 13.71 5.28 -0.32
N ILE A 99 12.81 4.79 0.56
CA ILE A 99 12.64 5.31 1.91
C ILE A 99 13.92 5.12 2.72
N TYR A 100 14.52 3.91 2.71
CA TYR A 100 15.80 3.66 3.38
C TYR A 100 16.90 4.57 2.85
N LYS A 101 17.01 4.70 1.53
CA LYS A 101 18.02 5.56 0.91
C LYS A 101 17.83 7.03 1.32
N SER A 102 16.62 7.54 1.25
CA SER A 102 16.31 8.91 1.66
C SER A 102 16.58 9.15 3.14
N ALA A 103 16.18 8.23 4.00
CA ALA A 103 16.45 8.33 5.45
C ALA A 103 17.95 8.31 5.75
N TYR A 104 18.74 7.51 5.03
CA TYR A 104 20.19 7.44 5.23
C TYR A 104 20.93 8.65 4.68
N THR A 105 20.55 9.17 3.52
CA THR A 105 21.24 10.30 2.88
C THR A 105 20.72 11.67 3.33
N GLY A 106 19.51 11.75 3.87
CA GLY A 106 18.81 13.00 4.15
C GLY A 106 18.30 13.73 2.89
N GLU A 107 18.36 13.08 1.72
CA GLU A 107 18.07 13.69 0.43
C GLU A 107 16.84 13.10 -0.25
N ARG A 108 16.34 13.81 -1.25
CA ARG A 108 15.32 13.29 -2.16
C ARG A 108 15.88 12.16 -3.01
N VAL A 109 15.09 11.12 -3.18
CA VAL A 109 15.45 9.98 -4.03
C VAL A 109 14.63 10.00 -5.31
N GLN A 110 15.32 9.92 -6.44
CA GLN A 110 14.70 9.82 -7.76
C GLN A 110 14.32 8.37 -8.05
N LEU A 111 13.13 8.16 -8.59
CA LEU A 111 12.67 6.87 -9.10
C LEU A 111 12.67 6.87 -10.64
N PRO A 112 12.91 5.73 -11.29
CA PRO A 112 13.26 4.43 -10.69
C PRO A 112 14.65 4.47 -10.04
N LEU A 113 14.83 3.63 -9.02
CA LEU A 113 16.13 3.46 -8.38
C LEU A 113 17.10 2.74 -9.32
N ASP A 114 18.33 3.24 -9.38
CA ASP A 114 19.46 2.47 -9.88
C ASP A 114 19.72 1.26 -8.96
N LYS A 115 20.95 0.83 -8.83
CA LYS A 115 21.30 -0.27 -7.92
C LYS A 115 21.08 0.17 -6.46
N CYS A 116 20.23 -0.56 -5.72
CA CYS A 116 19.99 -0.36 -4.31
C CYS A 116 19.54 -1.68 -3.67
N SER A 117 20.09 -2.00 -2.52
CA SER A 117 19.80 -3.23 -1.78
C SER A 117 19.66 -2.93 -0.30
N THR A 118 18.89 -3.73 0.43
CA THR A 118 18.84 -3.66 1.90
C THR A 118 20.21 -3.88 2.53
N LEU A 119 21.10 -4.61 1.87
CA LEU A 119 22.48 -4.85 2.34
C LEU A 119 23.32 -3.57 2.39
N ASP A 120 22.98 -2.57 1.59
CA ASP A 120 23.67 -1.28 1.57
C ASP A 120 23.46 -0.49 2.88
N PHE A 121 22.45 -0.88 3.66
CA PHE A 121 22.02 -0.19 4.88
C PHE A 121 22.32 -0.97 6.16
N ILE A 122 23.01 -2.11 6.10
CA ILE A 122 23.36 -2.89 7.28
C ILE A 122 24.20 -2.02 8.23
N GLY A 123 23.74 -1.90 9.50
CA GLY A 123 24.41 -1.10 10.54
C GLY A 123 24.40 0.42 10.30
N ARG A 124 23.54 0.91 9.39
CA ARG A 124 23.46 2.34 9.08
C ARG A 124 22.37 3.07 9.87
N PHE A 125 21.42 2.33 10.42
CA PHE A 125 20.38 2.85 11.29
C PHE A 125 20.61 2.28 12.68
N SER A 126 21.15 3.06 13.59
CA SER A 126 21.40 2.75 15.00
C SER A 126 20.60 3.68 15.89
#